data_8e4e520e4e1677c11ad30902c977b477
#
_entry.id   8e4e520e4e1677c11ad30902c977b477
#
_cell.length_a   1.000
_cell.length_b   1.000
_cell.length_c   1.000
_cell.angle_alpha   90.00
_cell.angle_beta   90.00
_cell.angle_gamma   90.00
#
_symmetry.space_group_name_H-M   'P 1'
#
loop_
_entity.id
_entity.type
_entity.pdbx_description
1 polymer ?
#
loop_
_entity_poly.entity_id
_entity_poly.type
_entity_poly.pdbx_seq_one_letter_code
_entity_poly.pdbx_strand_id
1 'polypeptide(L)'
;VIDPEVLRRLYVDERLTTDEVAARLGCGATTVARRLREFGIQARPRGPFPGYAFERSTAAPYRRTQWSPETAYVVGLIATDGNLSGNGRAVSITSKDLDLLETVRACLDLRTRISPVKGGYGTTCYRVQWSDRRFYGGLVGIGLTPAKSLTLGPLVIPNECFVDFFRGCVDRDGTVLVYIDRYHTRTGTKYVYERLYVSLVSASRPFLEWIQATAHRLVGVSGTINTKRNRDRRPISILRYAKAESIRVIGWMYYAPEVPCLARKRANAEAFLSPLGRALVRHVGRPRVGWLYNVAP
;
A
#
# COMPACT_ATOMS: atom_id res chain seq x y z
N VAL A 1 18.17 -44.06 7.72
CA VAL A 1 18.81 -43.98 6.40
C VAL A 1 17.69 -43.73 5.38
N ILE A 2 17.81 -42.73 4.52
CA ILE A 2 16.83 -42.48 3.47
C ILE A 2 17.16 -43.39 2.29
N ASP A 3 16.15 -44.17 1.89
CA ASP A 3 16.26 -45.06 0.73
C ASP A 3 16.16 -44.24 -0.58
N PRO A 4 17.12 -44.45 -1.55
CA PRO A 4 17.10 -43.75 -2.83
C PRO A 4 15.83 -43.96 -3.64
N GLU A 5 15.26 -45.18 -3.65
CA GLU A 5 14.05 -45.52 -4.42
C GLU A 5 12.82 -44.82 -3.82
N VAL A 6 12.71 -44.80 -2.50
CA VAL A 6 11.65 -44.08 -1.79
C VAL A 6 11.75 -42.59 -2.07
N LEU A 7 12.98 -42.05 -2.02
CA LEU A 7 13.19 -40.61 -2.29
C LEU A 7 12.86 -40.28 -3.76
N ARG A 8 13.24 -41.14 -4.69
CA ARG A 8 12.93 -40.96 -6.11
C ARG A 8 11.42 -41.00 -6.35
N ARG A 9 10.71 -41.97 -5.81
CA ARG A 9 9.28 -42.11 -5.92
C ARG A 9 8.56 -40.84 -5.38
N LEU A 10 8.88 -40.44 -4.17
CA LEU A 10 8.22 -39.27 -3.55
C LEU A 10 8.51 -37.95 -4.31
N TYR A 11 9.79 -37.77 -4.72
CA TYR A 11 10.20 -36.51 -5.31
C TYR A 11 9.95 -36.43 -6.82
N VAL A 12 10.18 -37.53 -7.57
CA VAL A 12 10.06 -37.55 -9.05
C VAL A 12 8.66 -37.95 -9.48
N ASP A 13 8.15 -39.09 -8.99
CA ASP A 13 6.90 -39.69 -9.47
C ASP A 13 5.68 -39.03 -8.84
N GLU A 14 5.66 -38.90 -7.51
CA GLU A 14 4.61 -38.22 -6.77
C GLU A 14 4.76 -36.66 -6.78
N ARG A 15 5.89 -36.17 -7.32
CA ARG A 15 6.19 -34.75 -7.49
C ARG A 15 6.07 -33.90 -6.23
N LEU A 16 6.25 -34.45 -5.05
CA LEU A 16 6.21 -33.73 -3.79
C LEU A 16 7.35 -32.70 -3.71
N THR A 17 7.11 -31.60 -2.98
CA THR A 17 8.15 -30.63 -2.66
C THR A 17 9.17 -31.21 -1.68
N THR A 18 10.35 -30.59 -1.57
CA THR A 18 11.35 -31.00 -0.57
C THR A 18 10.83 -30.94 0.86
N ASP A 19 9.92 -30.01 1.15
CA ASP A 19 9.28 -29.86 2.48
C ASP A 19 8.27 -30.99 2.73
N GLU A 20 7.46 -31.34 1.75
CA GLU A 20 6.48 -32.45 1.85
C GLU A 20 7.20 -33.80 1.95
N VAL A 21 8.27 -34.00 1.18
CA VAL A 21 9.12 -35.20 1.28
C VAL A 21 9.77 -35.27 2.66
N ALA A 22 10.29 -34.16 3.16
CA ALA A 22 10.89 -34.06 4.48
C ALA A 22 9.89 -34.42 5.60
N ALA A 23 8.68 -33.94 5.50
CA ALA A 23 7.60 -34.27 6.44
C ALA A 23 7.26 -35.76 6.43
N ARG A 24 7.17 -36.38 5.23
CA ARG A 24 6.90 -37.82 5.11
C ARG A 24 8.05 -38.72 5.60
N LEU A 25 9.29 -38.25 5.46
CA LEU A 25 10.47 -39.01 5.85
C LEU A 25 10.98 -38.70 7.27
N GLY A 26 10.32 -37.81 7.98
CA GLY A 26 10.68 -37.38 9.36
C GLY A 26 12.06 -36.72 9.43
N CYS A 27 12.44 -35.91 8.39
CA CYS A 27 13.76 -35.28 8.32
C CYS A 27 13.60 -33.79 7.89
N GLY A 28 14.71 -33.05 7.83
CA GLY A 28 14.71 -31.68 7.36
C GLY A 28 14.79 -31.58 5.81
N ALA A 29 14.17 -30.53 5.22
CA ALA A 29 14.21 -30.26 3.78
C ALA A 29 15.64 -30.12 3.24
N THR A 30 16.56 -29.58 4.04
CA THR A 30 18.00 -29.51 3.72
C THR A 30 18.63 -30.91 3.58
N THR A 31 18.19 -31.88 4.40
CA THR A 31 18.62 -33.27 4.32
C THR A 31 18.11 -33.89 3.03
N VAL A 32 16.84 -33.67 2.68
CA VAL A 32 16.27 -34.12 1.40
C VAL A 32 17.07 -33.57 0.22
N ALA A 33 17.33 -32.27 0.18
CA ALA A 33 18.09 -31.61 -0.89
C ALA A 33 19.53 -32.13 -1.01
N ARG A 34 20.16 -32.47 0.11
CA ARG A 34 21.48 -33.10 0.13
C ARG A 34 21.42 -34.53 -0.44
N ARG A 35 20.46 -35.35 -0.02
CA ARG A 35 20.30 -36.73 -0.49
C ARG A 35 19.94 -36.83 -1.97
N LEU A 36 19.11 -35.88 -2.49
CA LEU A 36 18.86 -35.80 -3.93
C LEU A 36 20.16 -35.66 -4.72
N ARG A 37 21.10 -34.81 -4.26
CA ARG A 37 22.42 -34.65 -4.90
C ARG A 37 23.29 -35.89 -4.76
N GLU A 38 23.34 -36.48 -3.58
CA GLU A 38 24.14 -37.69 -3.30
C GLU A 38 23.69 -38.90 -4.16
N PHE A 39 22.38 -39.01 -4.41
CA PHE A 39 21.82 -40.10 -5.22
C PHE A 39 21.70 -39.76 -6.71
N GLY A 40 22.25 -38.62 -7.15
CA GLY A 40 22.21 -38.23 -8.55
C GLY A 40 20.80 -37.89 -9.05
N ILE A 41 19.83 -37.71 -8.17
CA ILE A 41 18.47 -37.32 -8.55
C ILE A 41 18.49 -35.83 -8.86
N GLN A 42 18.23 -35.47 -10.13
CA GLN A 42 18.25 -34.09 -10.58
C GLN A 42 17.21 -33.25 -9.85
N ALA A 43 17.68 -32.25 -9.12
CA ALA A 43 16.79 -31.33 -8.47
C ALA A 43 16.00 -30.54 -9.52
N ARG A 44 14.71 -30.40 -9.29
CA ARG A 44 13.84 -29.62 -10.18
C ARG A 44 14.33 -28.16 -10.26
N PRO A 45 14.35 -27.51 -11.43
CA PRO A 45 14.74 -26.12 -11.57
C PRO A 45 13.90 -25.23 -10.63
N ARG A 46 14.48 -24.26 -9.97
CA ARG A 46 13.74 -23.28 -9.16
C ARG A 46 12.92 -22.38 -10.09
N GLY A 47 11.62 -22.50 -10.00
CA GLY A 47 10.69 -21.70 -10.81
C GLY A 47 9.45 -22.47 -11.23
N PRO A 48 8.47 -21.85 -11.85
CA PRO A 48 7.34 -22.58 -12.43
C PRO A 48 7.88 -23.50 -13.52
N PHE A 49 7.66 -24.81 -13.34
CA PHE A 49 8.08 -25.83 -14.30
C PHE A 49 7.35 -25.69 -15.63
N PRO A 50 8.04 -25.93 -16.76
CA PRO A 50 7.37 -26.42 -17.96
C PRO A 50 6.74 -27.77 -17.60
N GLY A 51 5.40 -27.82 -17.55
CA GLY A 51 4.64 -29.03 -17.16
C GLY A 51 3.95 -28.94 -15.80
N TYR A 52 4.37 -28.09 -14.83
CA TYR A 52 3.39 -27.41 -13.99
C TYR A 52 2.84 -26.25 -14.81
N ALA A 53 2.08 -26.57 -15.81
CA ALA A 53 1.01 -25.68 -16.16
C ALA A 53 0.25 -25.56 -14.84
N PHE A 54 0.37 -24.41 -14.16
CA PHE A 54 -0.78 -23.83 -13.51
C PHE A 54 -1.86 -24.17 -14.53
N GLU A 55 -2.73 -25.13 -14.21
CA GLU A 55 -3.93 -25.29 -14.99
C GLU A 55 -4.45 -23.88 -15.03
N ARG A 56 -4.34 -23.29 -16.20
CA ARG A 56 -4.99 -22.04 -16.47
C ARG A 56 -6.44 -22.40 -16.27
N SER A 57 -6.92 -22.18 -15.04
CA SER A 57 -8.33 -22.13 -14.81
C SER A 57 -8.82 -21.14 -15.85
N THR A 58 -9.30 -21.66 -16.94
CA THR A 58 -9.97 -20.92 -18.01
C THR A 58 -11.25 -20.27 -17.48
N ALA A 59 -11.52 -20.44 -16.20
CA ALA A 59 -12.79 -20.13 -15.55
C ALA A 59 -12.85 -18.80 -14.81
N ALA A 60 -11.75 -18.05 -14.60
CA ALA A 60 -11.89 -16.68 -14.11
C ALA A 60 -10.69 -15.84 -14.57
N PRO A 61 -10.92 -14.66 -15.14
CA PRO A 61 -9.85 -13.71 -15.41
C PRO A 61 -9.10 -13.43 -14.10
N TYR A 62 -7.77 -13.42 -14.17
CA TYR A 62 -6.88 -13.25 -13.02
C TYR A 62 -7.18 -11.91 -12.33
N ARG A 63 -7.94 -11.97 -11.22
CA ARG A 63 -8.53 -10.80 -10.52
C ARG A 63 -7.55 -9.66 -10.27
N ARG A 64 -6.28 -9.99 -9.95
CA ARG A 64 -5.26 -8.98 -9.60
C ARG A 64 -4.76 -8.13 -10.76
N THR A 65 -5.02 -8.50 -12.01
CA THR A 65 -4.66 -7.71 -13.19
C THR A 65 -5.85 -6.97 -13.79
N GLN A 66 -7.02 -7.12 -13.18
CA GLN A 66 -8.20 -6.36 -13.57
C GLN A 66 -8.36 -5.15 -12.64
N TRP A 67 -8.80 -4.06 -13.23
CA TRP A 67 -9.19 -2.91 -12.46
C TRP A 67 -10.46 -3.22 -11.67
N SER A 68 -10.38 -3.01 -10.38
CA SER A 68 -11.49 -3.02 -9.44
C SER A 68 -11.20 -1.97 -8.35
N PRO A 69 -12.17 -1.58 -7.53
CA PRO A 69 -11.95 -0.71 -6.38
C PRO A 69 -10.82 -1.20 -5.48
N GLU A 70 -10.76 -2.50 -5.20
CA GLU A 70 -9.75 -3.13 -4.35
C GLU A 70 -8.36 -3.07 -4.98
N THR A 71 -8.25 -3.42 -6.27
CA THR A 71 -6.98 -3.38 -7.00
C THR A 71 -6.48 -1.94 -7.10
N ALA A 72 -7.34 -0.99 -7.45
CA ALA A 72 -6.98 0.42 -7.56
C ALA A 72 -6.51 1.00 -6.21
N TYR A 73 -7.18 0.65 -5.11
CA TYR A 73 -6.78 1.03 -3.77
C TYR A 73 -5.36 0.55 -3.44
N VAL A 74 -5.07 -0.74 -3.68
CA VAL A 74 -3.74 -1.29 -3.44
C VAL A 74 -2.69 -0.68 -4.36
N VAL A 75 -3.02 -0.39 -5.62
CA VAL A 75 -2.13 0.34 -6.55
C VAL A 75 -1.80 1.73 -5.99
N GLY A 76 -2.75 2.43 -5.38
CA GLY A 76 -2.53 3.72 -4.70
C GLY A 76 -1.55 3.61 -3.53
N LEU A 77 -1.70 2.59 -2.68
CA LEU A 77 -0.76 2.30 -1.59
C LEU A 77 0.65 2.00 -2.13
N ILE A 78 0.74 1.23 -3.22
CA ILE A 78 2.02 0.88 -3.85
C ILE A 78 2.66 2.11 -4.51
N ALA A 79 1.88 2.95 -5.17
CA ALA A 79 2.38 4.13 -5.86
C ALA A 79 3.10 5.09 -4.89
N THR A 80 2.61 5.24 -3.68
CA THR A 80 3.17 6.13 -2.66
C THR A 80 4.39 5.51 -1.97
N ASP A 81 4.22 4.41 -1.24
CA ASP A 81 5.29 3.85 -0.39
C ASP A 81 5.42 2.31 -0.50
N GLY A 82 4.85 1.70 -1.55
CA GLY A 82 5.11 0.30 -1.86
C GLY A 82 6.46 0.12 -2.56
N ASN A 83 7.09 -1.02 -2.33
CA ASN A 83 8.36 -1.36 -2.97
C ASN A 83 8.15 -2.37 -4.09
N LEU A 84 8.67 -2.04 -5.27
CA LEU A 84 8.83 -2.94 -6.41
C LEU A 84 10.26 -3.44 -6.42
N SER A 85 10.46 -4.76 -6.35
CA SER A 85 11.79 -5.34 -6.39
C SER A 85 12.47 -5.13 -7.76
N GLY A 86 13.77 -4.84 -7.76
CA GLY A 86 14.53 -4.65 -9.00
C GLY A 86 14.60 -5.90 -9.89
N ASN A 87 14.28 -7.10 -9.35
CA ASN A 87 14.26 -8.33 -10.13
C ASN A 87 12.95 -8.59 -10.91
N GLY A 88 12.00 -7.64 -10.90
CA GLY A 88 10.77 -7.71 -11.67
C GLY A 88 9.74 -8.74 -11.18
N ARG A 89 9.79 -9.16 -9.90
CA ARG A 89 8.95 -10.26 -9.41
C ARG A 89 8.15 -9.98 -8.17
N ALA A 90 8.72 -9.25 -7.21
CA ALA A 90 8.11 -9.09 -5.90
C ALA A 90 7.64 -7.66 -5.67
N VAL A 91 6.51 -7.56 -5.00
CA VAL A 91 5.96 -6.32 -4.47
C VAL A 91 5.86 -6.45 -2.97
N SER A 92 6.13 -5.38 -2.23
CA SER A 92 5.95 -5.37 -0.78
C SER A 92 5.42 -4.04 -0.28
N ILE A 93 4.65 -4.11 0.79
CA ILE A 93 4.16 -2.96 1.54
C ILE A 93 4.56 -3.17 3.01
N THR A 94 5.13 -2.14 3.63
CA THR A 94 5.53 -2.15 5.03
C THR A 94 4.75 -1.07 5.76
N SER A 95 4.11 -1.37 6.88
CA SER A 95 3.33 -0.41 7.66
C SER A 95 3.43 -0.69 9.16
N LYS A 96 3.18 0.34 9.99
CA LYS A 96 2.89 0.17 11.42
C LYS A 96 1.43 -0.25 11.65
N ASP A 97 0.55 0.15 10.75
CA ASP A 97 -0.88 -0.15 10.80
C ASP A 97 -1.08 -1.59 10.26
N LEU A 98 -1.31 -2.54 11.16
CA LEU A 98 -1.51 -3.95 10.79
C LEU A 98 -2.81 -4.13 10.00
N ASP A 99 -3.87 -3.42 10.37
CA ASP A 99 -5.17 -3.41 9.69
C ASP A 99 -5.06 -3.00 8.21
N LEU A 100 -4.15 -2.07 7.88
CA LEU A 100 -3.87 -1.70 6.49
C LEU A 100 -3.32 -2.89 5.70
N LEU A 101 -2.42 -3.67 6.27
CA LEU A 101 -1.83 -4.83 5.61
C LEU A 101 -2.81 -5.99 5.47
N GLU A 102 -3.70 -6.17 6.45
CA GLU A 102 -4.81 -7.13 6.33
C GLU A 102 -5.80 -6.70 5.23
N THR A 103 -6.09 -5.40 5.12
CA THR A 103 -6.89 -4.86 4.02
C THR A 103 -6.23 -5.15 2.66
N VAL A 104 -4.90 -4.96 2.52
CA VAL A 104 -4.17 -5.32 1.29
C VAL A 104 -4.31 -6.81 0.97
N ARG A 105 -4.18 -7.69 1.99
CA ARG A 105 -4.35 -9.13 1.80
C ARG A 105 -5.75 -9.48 1.31
N ALA A 106 -6.77 -8.89 1.91
CA ALA A 106 -8.16 -9.10 1.53
C ALA A 106 -8.44 -8.59 0.10
N CYS A 107 -7.99 -7.38 -0.24
CA CYS A 107 -8.17 -6.78 -1.56
C CYS A 107 -7.59 -7.63 -2.70
N LEU A 108 -6.43 -8.25 -2.48
CA LEU A 108 -5.73 -9.03 -3.51
C LEU A 108 -5.84 -10.55 -3.30
N ASP A 109 -6.62 -11.02 -2.35
CA ASP A 109 -6.73 -12.44 -1.97
C ASP A 109 -5.33 -13.07 -1.78
N LEU A 110 -4.51 -12.44 -0.95
CA LEU A 110 -3.16 -12.92 -0.68
C LEU A 110 -3.14 -13.89 0.49
N ARG A 111 -2.57 -15.07 0.29
CA ARG A 111 -2.33 -16.05 1.36
C ARG A 111 -1.00 -15.83 2.09
N THR A 112 -0.25 -14.81 1.69
CA THR A 112 1.07 -14.49 2.25
C THR A 112 0.97 -14.05 3.70
N ARG A 113 1.94 -14.44 4.52
CA ARG A 113 2.04 -13.99 5.91
C ARG A 113 2.41 -12.51 5.99
N ILE A 114 1.85 -11.83 6.98
CA ILE A 114 2.36 -10.52 7.44
C ILE A 114 3.45 -10.82 8.46
N SER A 115 4.64 -10.31 8.22
CA SER A 115 5.81 -10.57 9.07
C SER A 115 6.27 -9.28 9.76
N PRO A 116 6.66 -9.35 11.05
CA PRO A 116 7.26 -8.21 11.72
C PRO A 116 8.62 -7.90 11.10
N VAL A 117 8.94 -6.62 10.97
CA VAL A 117 10.22 -6.12 10.50
C VAL A 117 10.69 -4.97 11.40
N LYS A 118 12.00 -4.83 11.57
CA LYS A 118 12.55 -3.70 12.30
C LYS A 118 12.35 -2.43 11.45
N GLY A 119 11.63 -1.47 11.98
CA GLY A 119 11.54 -0.13 11.43
C GLY A 119 12.68 0.76 11.91
N GLY A 120 12.74 1.97 11.37
CA GLY A 120 13.68 2.98 11.87
C GLY A 120 13.45 3.29 13.36
N TYR A 121 14.52 3.68 14.05
CA TYR A 121 14.49 4.04 15.48
C TYR A 121 13.93 2.94 16.42
N GLY A 122 14.16 1.66 16.09
CA GLY A 122 13.73 0.54 16.95
C GLY A 122 12.23 0.27 16.96
N THR A 123 11.45 0.92 16.09
CA THR A 123 10.00 0.68 16.00
C THR A 123 9.71 -0.65 15.30
N THR A 124 8.71 -1.38 15.77
CA THR A 124 8.20 -2.55 15.07
C THR A 124 7.27 -2.10 13.95
N CYS A 125 7.54 -2.55 12.74
CA CYS A 125 6.66 -2.45 11.58
C CYS A 125 6.28 -3.85 11.11
N TYR A 126 5.32 -3.94 10.21
CA TYR A 126 4.88 -5.17 9.61
C TYR A 126 5.03 -5.07 8.10
N ARG A 127 5.28 -6.20 7.44
CA ARG A 127 5.42 -6.28 5.99
C ARG A 127 4.58 -7.40 5.42
N VAL A 128 3.86 -7.10 4.37
CA VAL A 128 3.33 -8.10 3.44
C VAL A 128 4.16 -8.04 2.15
N GLN A 129 4.60 -9.22 1.67
CA GLN A 129 5.39 -9.33 0.43
C GLN A 129 4.87 -10.51 -0.37
N TRP A 130 4.68 -10.32 -1.66
CA TRP A 130 4.24 -11.37 -2.57
C TRP A 130 4.97 -11.29 -3.90
N SER A 131 5.02 -12.42 -4.60
CA SER A 131 5.63 -12.50 -5.93
C SER A 131 4.55 -12.85 -6.93
N ASP A 132 4.37 -11.97 -7.91
CA ASP A 132 3.37 -12.08 -8.95
C ASP A 132 3.84 -11.30 -10.19
N ARG A 133 4.34 -12.01 -11.18
CA ARG A 133 4.90 -11.40 -12.39
C ARG A 133 3.86 -10.64 -13.22
N ARG A 134 2.60 -11.12 -13.24
CA ARG A 134 1.55 -10.47 -14.03
C ARG A 134 1.13 -9.17 -13.37
N PHE A 135 0.88 -9.20 -12.06
CA PHE A 135 0.58 -8.00 -11.29
C PHE A 135 1.73 -7.00 -11.35
N TYR A 136 2.98 -7.46 -11.16
CA TYR A 136 4.17 -6.63 -11.30
C TYR A 136 4.26 -5.99 -12.68
N GLY A 137 4.08 -6.78 -13.75
CA GLY A 137 4.06 -6.29 -15.13
C GLY A 137 2.96 -5.25 -15.38
N GLY A 138 1.77 -5.47 -14.80
CA GLY A 138 0.68 -4.50 -14.81
C GLY A 138 1.06 -3.17 -14.15
N LEU A 139 1.71 -3.22 -12.98
CA LEU A 139 2.21 -2.02 -12.29
C LEU A 139 3.24 -1.26 -13.14
N VAL A 140 4.16 -1.96 -13.79
CA VAL A 140 5.12 -1.33 -14.72
C VAL A 140 4.41 -0.75 -15.94
N GLY A 141 3.44 -1.46 -16.48
CA GLY A 141 2.64 -1.02 -17.64
C GLY A 141 1.86 0.27 -17.39
N ILE A 142 1.43 0.55 -16.16
CA ILE A 142 0.77 1.81 -15.80
C ILE A 142 1.75 2.94 -15.45
N GLY A 143 3.06 2.69 -15.46
CA GLY A 143 4.10 3.69 -15.22
C GLY A 143 4.79 3.61 -13.85
N LEU A 144 4.53 2.58 -13.03
CA LEU A 144 5.27 2.39 -11.77
C LEU A 144 6.61 1.71 -12.03
N THR A 145 7.67 2.24 -11.41
CA THR A 145 9.04 1.70 -11.54
C THR A 145 9.64 1.40 -10.17
N PRO A 146 10.65 0.53 -10.07
CA PRO A 146 11.48 0.44 -8.86
C PRO A 146 12.10 1.80 -8.51
N ALA A 147 12.31 2.06 -7.23
CA ALA A 147 12.90 3.31 -6.70
C ALA A 147 12.19 4.61 -7.16
N LYS A 148 10.87 4.54 -7.41
CA LYS A 148 10.02 5.58 -7.99
C LYS A 148 9.87 6.88 -7.22
N SER A 149 10.29 6.96 -5.95
CA SER A 149 9.94 8.06 -5.03
C SER A 149 10.24 9.47 -5.58
N LEU A 150 11.26 9.60 -6.41
CA LEU A 150 11.67 10.89 -7.01
C LEU A 150 11.22 11.07 -8.46
N THR A 151 10.98 9.98 -9.15
CA THR A 151 10.73 9.95 -10.60
C THR A 151 9.28 9.65 -10.95
N LEU A 152 8.44 9.41 -9.94
CA LEU A 152 7.03 9.10 -10.15
C LEU A 152 6.34 10.25 -10.88
N GLY A 153 5.73 9.94 -12.02
CA GLY A 153 4.97 10.86 -12.85
C GLY A 153 3.48 10.49 -12.90
N PRO A 154 2.78 10.96 -13.93
CA PRO A 154 1.44 10.50 -14.24
C PRO A 154 1.38 8.99 -14.43
N LEU A 155 0.31 8.37 -13.96
CA LEU A 155 0.05 6.95 -14.12
C LEU A 155 -1.19 6.71 -14.99
N VAL A 156 -1.25 5.57 -15.65
CA VAL A 156 -2.41 5.18 -16.46
C VAL A 156 -3.43 4.50 -15.55
N ILE A 157 -4.32 5.28 -14.96
CA ILE A 157 -5.40 4.81 -14.07
C ILE A 157 -6.74 5.13 -14.74
N PRO A 158 -7.68 4.15 -14.88
CA PRO A 158 -9.02 4.42 -15.37
C PRO A 158 -9.75 5.43 -14.48
N ASN A 159 -10.54 6.32 -15.11
CA ASN A 159 -11.24 7.37 -14.36
C ASN A 159 -12.18 6.83 -13.28
N GLU A 160 -12.87 5.75 -13.58
CA GLU A 160 -13.79 5.06 -12.68
C GLU A 160 -13.09 4.44 -11.46
N CYS A 161 -11.81 4.11 -11.58
CA CYS A 161 -10.99 3.55 -10.51
C CYS A 161 -10.14 4.59 -9.79
N PHE A 162 -10.13 5.83 -10.27
CA PHE A 162 -9.21 6.85 -9.74
C PHE A 162 -9.52 7.24 -8.31
N VAL A 163 -10.77 7.21 -7.90
CA VAL A 163 -11.18 7.49 -6.51
C VAL A 163 -10.56 6.50 -5.52
N ASP A 164 -10.55 5.23 -5.87
CA ASP A 164 -9.99 4.16 -5.02
C ASP A 164 -8.46 4.23 -4.99
N PHE A 165 -7.84 4.48 -6.14
CA PHE A 165 -6.42 4.78 -6.24
C PHE A 165 -6.04 5.98 -5.36
N PHE A 166 -6.78 7.08 -5.46
CA PHE A 166 -6.55 8.29 -4.68
C PHE A 166 -6.69 8.02 -3.18
N ARG A 167 -7.71 7.27 -2.76
CA ARG A 167 -7.90 6.84 -1.36
C ARG A 167 -6.70 6.05 -0.86
N GLY A 168 -6.18 5.10 -1.66
CA GLY A 168 -4.96 4.37 -1.35
C GLY A 168 -3.74 5.29 -1.14
N CYS A 169 -3.57 6.29 -2.00
CA CYS A 169 -2.51 7.29 -1.84
C CYS A 169 -2.68 8.10 -0.54
N VAL A 170 -3.90 8.54 -0.24
CA VAL A 170 -4.18 9.30 0.99
C VAL A 170 -3.98 8.43 2.22
N ASP A 171 -4.40 7.18 2.19
CA ASP A 171 -4.25 6.26 3.33
C ASP A 171 -2.79 5.97 3.63
N ARG A 172 -1.93 5.98 2.65
CA ARG A 172 -0.49 5.77 2.85
C ARG A 172 0.24 7.05 3.24
N ASP A 173 0.39 7.98 2.33
CA ASP A 173 1.23 9.18 2.49
C ASP A 173 0.42 10.46 2.69
N GLY A 174 -0.89 10.33 2.82
CA GLY A 174 -1.78 11.45 3.08
C GLY A 174 -2.11 11.63 4.56
N THR A 175 -2.85 12.68 4.82
CA THR A 175 -3.36 13.02 6.15
C THR A 175 -4.77 13.56 6.05
N VAL A 176 -5.67 13.07 6.91
CA VAL A 176 -6.94 13.71 7.21
C VAL A 176 -6.78 14.38 8.57
N LEU A 177 -6.62 15.70 8.57
CA LEU A 177 -6.34 16.50 9.75
C LEU A 177 -7.56 17.32 10.14
N VAL A 178 -7.99 17.15 11.39
CA VAL A 178 -9.08 17.87 12.00
C VAL A 178 -8.58 18.57 13.26
N TYR A 179 -8.79 19.86 13.38
CA TYR A 179 -8.50 20.60 14.62
C TYR A 179 -9.28 21.90 14.72
N ILE A 180 -9.37 22.44 15.93
CA ILE A 180 -9.90 23.77 16.20
C ILE A 180 -8.74 24.77 16.28
N ASP A 181 -8.79 25.76 15.41
CA ASP A 181 -7.90 26.91 15.44
C ASP A 181 -8.53 28.03 16.22
N ARG A 182 -7.92 28.40 17.35
CA ARG A 182 -8.34 29.53 18.17
C ARG A 182 -7.38 30.67 17.92
N TYR A 183 -7.85 31.68 17.26
CA TYR A 183 -7.08 32.86 16.89
C TYR A 183 -7.51 34.06 17.69
N HIS A 184 -6.53 34.79 18.23
CA HIS A 184 -6.75 36.07 18.89
C HIS A 184 -6.16 37.16 18.01
N THR A 185 -6.99 38.12 17.62
CA THR A 185 -6.49 39.31 16.92
C THR A 185 -5.70 40.20 17.87
N ARG A 186 -4.90 41.12 17.32
CA ARG A 186 -4.22 42.18 18.10
C ARG A 186 -5.21 43.07 18.82
N THR A 187 -6.44 43.16 18.35
CA THR A 187 -7.55 43.92 18.92
C THR A 187 -8.37 43.17 19.95
N GLY A 188 -7.93 41.98 20.36
CA GLY A 188 -8.59 41.17 21.39
C GLY A 188 -9.76 40.32 20.91
N THR A 189 -10.14 40.40 19.64
CA THR A 189 -11.24 39.56 19.09
C THR A 189 -10.81 38.10 19.03
N LYS A 190 -11.66 37.21 19.57
CA LYS A 190 -11.44 35.78 19.58
C LYS A 190 -12.20 35.12 18.44
N TYR A 191 -11.50 34.39 17.57
CA TYR A 191 -12.11 33.59 16.52
C TYR A 191 -11.86 32.14 16.78
N VAL A 192 -12.86 31.30 16.47
CA VAL A 192 -12.77 29.84 16.57
C VAL A 192 -13.09 29.26 15.21
N TYR A 193 -12.11 28.62 14.59
CA TYR A 193 -12.26 27.98 13.28
C TYR A 193 -12.09 26.47 13.39
N GLU A 194 -13.08 25.75 12.92
CA GLU A 194 -12.94 24.31 12.68
C GLU A 194 -12.17 24.10 11.37
N ARG A 195 -11.01 23.52 11.47
CA ARG A 195 -10.13 23.21 10.34
C ARG A 195 -10.25 21.76 9.96
N LEU A 196 -10.42 21.51 8.67
CA LEU A 196 -10.34 20.19 8.06
C LEU A 196 -9.43 20.32 6.84
N TYR A 197 -8.45 19.41 6.76
CA TYR A 197 -7.56 19.32 5.61
C TYR A 197 -7.41 17.87 5.22
N VAL A 198 -7.55 17.59 3.92
CA VAL A 198 -7.01 16.39 3.29
C VAL A 198 -5.74 16.79 2.56
N SER A 199 -4.65 16.11 2.82
CA SER A 199 -3.37 16.40 2.16
C SER A 199 -2.67 15.12 1.74
N LEU A 200 -1.89 15.21 0.67
CA LEU A 200 -1.02 14.16 0.16
C LEU A 200 0.39 14.71 0.01
N VAL A 201 1.39 13.94 0.45
CA VAL A 201 2.80 14.32 0.44
C VAL A 201 3.54 13.47 -0.59
N SER A 202 4.44 14.07 -1.34
CA SER A 202 5.32 13.33 -2.25
C SER A 202 6.63 14.08 -2.50
N ALA A 203 7.71 13.33 -2.70
CA ALA A 203 8.96 13.87 -3.20
C ALA A 203 8.89 14.18 -4.72
N SER A 204 7.92 13.60 -5.42
CA SER A 204 7.64 13.90 -6.83
C SER A 204 6.53 14.93 -6.96
N ARG A 205 6.87 16.15 -7.37
CA ARG A 205 5.91 17.19 -7.69
C ARG A 205 5.05 16.87 -8.92
N PRO A 206 5.60 16.33 -10.03
CA PRO A 206 4.79 15.93 -11.19
C PRO A 206 3.69 14.93 -10.87
N PHE A 207 3.92 14.01 -9.94
CA PHE A 207 2.90 13.08 -9.46
C PHE A 207 1.73 13.80 -8.77
N LEU A 208 2.03 14.77 -7.90
CA LEU A 208 0.98 15.54 -7.22
C LEU A 208 0.22 16.46 -8.17
N GLU A 209 0.89 17.05 -9.16
CA GLU A 209 0.25 17.88 -10.19
C GLU A 209 -0.72 17.05 -11.04
N TRP A 210 -0.33 15.83 -11.40
CA TRP A 210 -1.21 14.90 -12.09
C TRP A 210 -2.43 14.50 -11.25
N ILE A 211 -2.22 14.19 -9.96
CA ILE A 211 -3.32 13.88 -9.02
C ILE A 211 -4.26 15.09 -8.90
N GLN A 212 -3.72 16.30 -8.72
CA GLN A 212 -4.49 17.54 -8.62
C GLN A 212 -5.35 17.77 -9.86
N ALA A 213 -4.75 17.70 -11.04
CA ALA A 213 -5.45 17.89 -12.31
C ALA A 213 -6.55 16.84 -12.52
N THR A 214 -6.29 15.59 -12.16
CA THR A 214 -7.28 14.51 -12.28
C THR A 214 -8.42 14.67 -11.28
N ALA A 215 -8.14 14.99 -10.01
CA ALA A 215 -9.16 15.26 -9.01
C ALA A 215 -9.99 16.51 -9.37
N HIS A 216 -9.37 17.55 -9.95
CA HIS A 216 -10.10 18.70 -10.46
C HIS A 216 -11.10 18.31 -11.54
N ARG A 217 -10.67 17.52 -12.51
CA ARG A 217 -11.51 17.06 -13.61
C ARG A 217 -12.65 16.14 -13.15
N LEU A 218 -12.42 15.27 -12.17
CA LEU A 218 -13.40 14.26 -11.74
C LEU A 218 -14.38 14.77 -10.67
N VAL A 219 -13.93 15.62 -9.75
CA VAL A 219 -14.73 16.02 -8.57
C VAL A 219 -14.74 17.54 -8.32
N GLY A 220 -14.12 18.33 -9.20
CA GLY A 220 -14.15 19.79 -9.14
C GLY A 220 -13.40 20.39 -7.95
N VAL A 221 -12.33 19.77 -7.48
CA VAL A 221 -11.47 20.27 -6.39
C VAL A 221 -10.10 20.66 -6.93
N SER A 222 -9.59 21.82 -6.55
CA SER A 222 -8.33 22.35 -7.05
C SER A 222 -7.17 22.10 -6.09
N GLY A 223 -7.39 22.24 -4.78
CA GLY A 223 -6.34 22.14 -3.79
C GLY A 223 -5.19 23.14 -4.04
N THR A 224 -4.14 23.01 -3.26
CA THR A 224 -2.93 23.83 -3.40
C THR A 224 -1.70 22.96 -3.24
N ILE A 225 -0.72 23.07 -4.15
CA ILE A 225 0.57 22.39 -4.03
C ILE A 225 1.62 23.37 -3.52
N ASN A 226 2.18 23.06 -2.34
CA ASN A 226 3.27 23.80 -1.75
C ASN A 226 4.51 22.91 -1.67
N THR A 227 5.68 23.42 -2.09
CA THR A 227 6.95 22.72 -1.99
C THR A 227 7.79 23.30 -0.86
N LYS A 228 8.15 22.47 0.11
CA LYS A 228 9.07 22.83 1.19
C LYS A 228 10.49 22.43 0.80
N ARG A 229 11.41 23.39 0.84
CA ARG A 229 12.84 23.16 0.67
C ARG A 229 13.50 23.28 2.04
N ASN A 230 14.19 22.24 2.47
CA ASN A 230 15.04 22.29 3.65
C ASN A 230 16.49 22.28 3.19
N ARG A 231 17.39 23.02 3.85
CA ARG A 231 18.79 23.21 3.38
C ARG A 231 19.51 21.88 3.17
N ASP A 232 19.24 20.88 4.03
CA ASP A 232 19.96 19.60 4.06
C ASP A 232 19.09 18.40 3.60
N ARG A 233 17.91 18.64 3.05
CA ARG A 233 16.97 17.56 2.65
C ARG A 233 16.38 17.82 1.27
N ARG A 234 16.04 16.75 0.59
CA ARG A 234 15.34 16.83 -0.71
C ARG A 234 14.01 17.58 -0.55
N PRO A 235 13.61 18.38 -1.55
CA PRO A 235 12.34 19.09 -1.50
C PRO A 235 11.18 18.11 -1.43
N ILE A 236 10.17 18.45 -0.63
CA ILE A 236 8.94 17.66 -0.47
C ILE A 236 7.78 18.56 -0.86
N SER A 237 6.90 18.07 -1.71
CA SER A 237 5.68 18.75 -2.13
C SER A 237 4.46 18.21 -1.39
N ILE A 238 3.51 19.07 -1.10
CA ILE A 238 2.28 18.76 -0.37
C ILE A 238 1.12 19.32 -1.18
N LEU A 239 0.26 18.45 -1.69
CA LEU A 239 -1.06 18.80 -2.20
C LEU A 239 -2.02 18.86 -1.01
N ARG A 240 -2.72 19.99 -0.83
CA ARG A 240 -3.64 20.19 0.29
C ARG A 240 -4.97 20.74 -0.20
N TYR A 241 -6.04 20.13 0.27
CA TYR A 241 -7.40 20.59 0.11
C TYR A 241 -7.87 21.27 1.41
N ALA A 242 -8.46 22.47 1.30
CA ALA A 242 -9.01 23.19 2.44
C ALA A 242 -10.42 22.66 2.79
N LYS A 243 -11.03 23.17 3.87
CA LYS A 243 -12.24 22.62 4.49
C LYS A 243 -13.35 22.24 3.48
N ALA A 244 -13.76 23.18 2.62
CA ALA A 244 -14.86 22.93 1.67
C ALA A 244 -14.53 21.84 0.65
N GLU A 245 -13.31 21.86 0.11
CA GLU A 245 -12.83 20.85 -0.83
C GLU A 245 -12.57 19.51 -0.13
N SER A 246 -12.05 19.55 1.11
CA SER A 246 -11.84 18.33 1.90
C SER A 246 -13.14 17.59 2.19
N ILE A 247 -14.25 18.30 2.42
CA ILE A 247 -15.58 17.67 2.59
C ILE A 247 -15.96 16.93 1.30
N ARG A 248 -15.77 17.56 0.14
CA ARG A 248 -16.04 16.92 -1.17
C ARG A 248 -15.12 15.70 -1.42
N VAL A 249 -13.83 15.85 -1.15
CA VAL A 249 -12.84 14.79 -1.29
C VAL A 249 -13.17 13.61 -0.38
N ILE A 250 -13.56 13.85 0.87
CA ILE A 250 -13.94 12.80 1.83
C ILE A 250 -15.19 12.08 1.36
N GLY A 251 -16.24 12.80 0.95
CA GLY A 251 -17.44 12.19 0.40
C GLY A 251 -17.16 11.37 -0.86
N TRP A 252 -16.22 11.82 -1.70
CA TRP A 252 -15.79 11.10 -2.87
C TRP A 252 -14.98 9.84 -2.50
N MET A 253 -14.00 9.93 -1.59
CA MET A 253 -13.18 8.78 -1.17
C MET A 253 -13.99 7.69 -0.47
N TYR A 254 -14.95 8.06 0.37
CA TYR A 254 -15.73 7.13 1.18
C TYR A 254 -17.18 7.04 0.67
N TYR A 255 -17.32 6.78 -0.64
CA TYR A 255 -18.61 6.74 -1.35
C TYR A 255 -19.51 5.58 -0.92
N ALA A 256 -18.97 4.53 -0.28
CA ALA A 256 -19.71 3.41 0.27
C ALA A 256 -19.09 2.92 1.60
N PRO A 257 -19.88 2.27 2.47
CA PRO A 257 -19.38 1.80 3.77
C PRO A 257 -18.24 0.77 3.68
N GLU A 258 -18.29 -0.10 2.70
CA GLU A 258 -17.42 -1.26 2.53
C GLU A 258 -16.14 -1.00 1.74
N VAL A 259 -15.92 0.24 1.26
CA VAL A 259 -14.70 0.54 0.50
C VAL A 259 -13.44 0.29 1.34
N PRO A 260 -12.41 -0.36 0.77
CA PRO A 260 -11.18 -0.62 1.48
C PRO A 260 -10.51 0.70 1.92
N CYS A 261 -10.15 0.81 3.19
CA CYS A 261 -9.56 2.03 3.74
C CYS A 261 -8.76 1.77 5.01
N LEU A 262 -7.95 2.74 5.40
CA LEU A 262 -7.31 2.78 6.71
C LEU A 262 -8.30 3.32 7.74
N ALA A 263 -8.77 2.45 8.63
CA ALA A 263 -9.87 2.71 9.56
C ALA A 263 -9.68 4.01 10.38
N ARG A 264 -8.49 4.26 10.91
CA ARG A 264 -8.22 5.47 11.71
C ARG A 264 -8.36 6.78 10.91
N LYS A 265 -8.03 6.79 9.60
CA LYS A 265 -8.18 8.00 8.76
C LYS A 265 -9.64 8.23 8.40
N ARG A 266 -10.38 7.17 8.13
CA ARG A 266 -11.82 7.23 7.93
C ARG A 266 -12.54 7.73 9.18
N ALA A 267 -12.20 7.20 10.36
CA ALA A 267 -12.78 7.65 11.63
C ALA A 267 -12.55 9.15 11.88
N ASN A 268 -11.36 9.68 11.57
CA ASN A 268 -11.10 11.12 11.65
C ASN A 268 -11.99 11.95 10.71
N ALA A 269 -12.24 11.45 9.51
CA ALA A 269 -13.11 12.11 8.54
C ALA A 269 -14.57 12.08 9.00
N GLU A 270 -15.06 10.94 9.44
CA GLU A 270 -16.43 10.76 9.92
C GLU A 270 -16.70 11.56 11.20
N ALA A 271 -15.74 11.60 12.13
CA ALA A 271 -15.83 12.42 13.33
C ALA A 271 -16.07 13.91 13.01
N PHE A 272 -15.43 14.44 11.97
CA PHE A 272 -15.67 15.81 11.54
C PHE A 272 -17.04 16.01 10.86
N LEU A 273 -17.48 15.03 10.07
CA LEU A 273 -18.72 15.13 9.32
C LEU A 273 -19.96 14.92 10.20
N SER A 274 -19.84 14.19 11.32
CA SER A 274 -20.95 13.93 12.24
C SER A 274 -21.22 15.14 13.15
N PRO A 275 -22.49 15.38 13.55
CA PRO A 275 -22.82 16.41 14.53
C PRO A 275 -22.14 16.18 15.89
N LEU A 276 -22.05 14.93 16.34
CA LEU A 276 -21.39 14.53 17.59
C LEU A 276 -19.87 14.74 17.53
N GLY A 277 -19.25 14.38 16.41
CA GLY A 277 -17.82 14.53 16.20
C GLY A 277 -17.38 15.98 16.19
N ARG A 278 -18.18 16.88 15.60
CA ARG A 278 -17.95 18.32 15.65
C ARG A 278 -18.00 18.86 17.07
N ALA A 279 -18.88 18.35 17.92
CA ALA A 279 -18.94 18.72 19.33
C ALA A 279 -17.68 18.25 20.10
N LEU A 280 -17.21 17.02 19.85
CA LEU A 280 -16.00 16.47 20.47
C LEU A 280 -14.73 17.22 20.03
N VAL A 281 -14.59 17.53 18.74
CA VAL A 281 -13.45 18.30 18.21
C VAL A 281 -13.33 19.69 18.84
N ARG A 282 -14.45 20.29 19.26
CA ARG A 282 -14.44 21.58 19.97
C ARG A 282 -13.75 21.51 21.34
N HIS A 283 -13.69 20.34 21.96
CA HIS A 283 -13.07 20.13 23.29
C HIS A 283 -11.61 19.67 23.20
N VAL A 284 -11.16 19.12 22.09
CA VAL A 284 -9.79 18.69 21.87
C VAL A 284 -8.97 19.88 21.36
N GLY A 285 -8.00 20.31 22.15
CA GLY A 285 -7.04 21.36 21.77
C GLY A 285 -6.21 20.98 20.52
N ARG A 286 -5.41 21.93 20.01
CA ARG A 286 -4.49 21.70 18.87
C ARG A 286 -3.73 20.40 19.07
N PRO A 287 -3.78 19.44 18.15
CA PRO A 287 -2.83 18.34 18.18
C PRO A 287 -1.43 18.95 18.06
N ARG A 288 -0.49 18.53 18.90
CA ARG A 288 0.90 18.96 18.81
C ARG A 288 1.40 18.59 17.41
N VAL A 289 1.68 19.62 16.60
CA VAL A 289 2.08 19.50 15.18
C VAL A 289 3.46 18.86 15.00
N GLY A 290 4.08 18.33 16.08
CA GLY A 290 5.39 17.70 16.06
C GLY A 290 5.53 16.41 15.25
N TRP A 291 4.43 15.82 14.78
CA TRP A 291 4.48 14.51 14.10
C TRP A 291 4.49 14.55 12.56
N LEU A 292 4.34 15.72 11.96
CA LEU A 292 4.36 15.85 10.49
C LEU A 292 5.77 15.91 9.88
N TYR A 293 6.84 15.83 10.67
CA TYR A 293 8.20 16.10 10.19
C TYR A 293 9.26 15.05 10.53
N ASN A 294 8.90 13.93 11.14
CA ASN A 294 9.81 12.80 11.30
C ASN A 294 9.60 11.76 10.20
N VAL A 295 9.76 12.17 8.94
CA VAL A 295 10.19 11.24 7.90
C VAL A 295 11.70 11.25 8.02
N ALA A 296 12.23 10.24 8.69
CA ALA A 296 13.65 9.99 8.79
C ALA A 296 14.28 9.69 7.42
N PRO A 297 15.59 9.85 7.31
CA PRO A 297 16.36 9.78 6.06
C PRO A 297 16.22 8.46 5.32
#